data_37be6ede1dc73a51d23e1097e99b46b0
#
_entry.id   37be6ede1dc73a51d23e1097e99b46b0
#
_cell.length_a   1.000
_cell.length_b   1.000
_cell.length_c   1.000
_cell.angle_alpha   90.00
_cell.angle_beta   90.00
_cell.angle_gamma   90.00
#
_symmetry.space_group_name_H-M   'P 1'
#
loop_
_entity.id
_entity.type
_entity.pdbx_description
1 polymer ?
#
loop_
_entity_poly.entity_id
_entity_poly.type
_entity_poly.pdbx_seq_one_letter_code
_entity_poly.pdbx_strand_id
1 'polypeptide(L)'
;KKYKYVAPFLGDEQNYNFSKGDNVAIAISDHKLRNKIYMFLKNKGVNFPNIVHRSSFISKSSFVDEGSLICPFVSITSNASIGKNFQANIYSYVAHDCIIGNNVTFAPSVKCNGNVIIEDDVYIGTGAIIHQGKHNRPLRIGRGVVIAAGSVVTKSIEAGKTVFGNPAIEFTKENIKRRS
;
A
#
# COMPACT_ATOMS: atom_id res chain seq x y z
N LYS A 1 3.02 29.03 -8.02
CA LYS A 1 3.24 27.58 -8.24
C LYS A 1 4.73 27.27 -8.02
N LYS A 2 5.05 26.33 -7.13
CA LYS A 2 6.44 25.97 -6.79
C LYS A 2 7.11 25.11 -7.87
N TYR A 3 6.32 24.38 -8.66
CA TYR A 3 6.80 23.49 -9.71
C TYR A 3 6.07 23.75 -11.03
N LYS A 4 6.81 23.60 -12.17
CA LYS A 4 6.22 23.57 -13.51
C LYS A 4 5.85 22.13 -13.84
N TYR A 5 4.56 21.85 -13.97
CA TYR A 5 4.07 20.56 -14.46
C TYR A 5 3.83 20.63 -15.97
N VAL A 6 4.11 19.53 -16.65
CA VAL A 6 3.81 19.39 -18.09
C VAL A 6 2.30 19.30 -18.32
N ALA A 7 1.59 18.61 -17.40
CA ALA A 7 0.14 18.48 -17.44
C ALA A 7 -0.56 19.76 -16.93
N PRO A 8 -1.69 20.16 -17.51
CA PRO A 8 -2.48 21.29 -17.05
C PRO A 8 -3.06 21.03 -15.65
N PHE A 9 -3.19 22.07 -14.85
CA PHE A 9 -3.97 22.03 -13.62
C PHE A 9 -5.44 22.25 -13.96
N LEU A 10 -6.30 21.27 -13.64
CA LEU A 10 -7.72 21.27 -14.00
C LEU A 10 -8.65 21.72 -12.84
N GLY A 11 -8.10 21.99 -11.66
CA GLY A 11 -8.86 22.32 -10.46
C GLY A 11 -8.77 21.24 -9.40
N ASP A 12 -9.64 21.32 -8.39
CA ASP A 12 -9.76 20.30 -7.37
C ASP A 12 -10.85 19.27 -7.76
N GLU A 13 -10.79 18.09 -7.13
CA GLU A 13 -11.67 16.96 -7.43
C GLU A 13 -13.14 17.20 -7.10
N GLN A 14 -13.46 18.20 -6.27
CA GLN A 14 -14.83 18.50 -5.88
C GLN A 14 -15.55 19.35 -6.97
N ASN A 15 -14.80 20.26 -7.59
CA ASN A 15 -15.32 21.22 -8.55
C ASN A 15 -15.13 20.79 -10.01
N TYR A 16 -14.27 19.80 -10.26
CA TYR A 16 -14.07 19.29 -11.62
C TYR A 16 -15.27 18.47 -12.11
N ASN A 17 -15.72 18.76 -13.32
CA ASN A 17 -16.80 18.03 -13.97
C ASN A 17 -16.29 16.73 -14.61
N PHE A 18 -16.23 15.66 -13.82
CA PHE A 18 -15.90 14.34 -14.35
C PHE A 18 -17.01 13.81 -15.26
N SER A 19 -16.63 13.26 -16.38
CA SER A 19 -17.50 12.50 -17.27
C SER A 19 -17.47 11.02 -16.93
N LYS A 20 -18.59 10.33 -17.18
CA LYS A 20 -18.64 8.88 -17.06
C LYS A 20 -17.59 8.24 -17.97
N GLY A 21 -16.73 7.39 -17.42
CA GLY A 21 -15.67 6.71 -18.16
C GLY A 21 -14.32 7.45 -18.16
N ASP A 22 -14.22 8.65 -17.57
CA ASP A 22 -12.91 9.29 -17.35
C ASP A 22 -11.99 8.36 -16.56
N ASN A 23 -10.70 8.38 -16.89
CA ASN A 23 -9.70 7.60 -16.17
C ASN A 23 -9.01 8.46 -15.13
N VAL A 24 -9.03 8.04 -13.87
CA VAL A 24 -8.46 8.77 -12.74
C VAL A 24 -7.47 7.91 -11.97
N ALA A 25 -6.32 8.49 -11.62
CA ALA A 25 -5.35 7.91 -10.70
C ALA A 25 -5.26 8.77 -9.43
N ILE A 26 -5.34 8.16 -8.25
CA ILE A 26 -5.30 8.87 -6.96
C ILE A 26 -3.93 8.70 -6.34
N ALA A 27 -3.05 9.68 -6.48
CA ALA A 27 -1.65 9.66 -6.00
C ALA A 27 -1.52 10.26 -4.59
N ILE A 28 -2.31 9.77 -3.63
CA ILE A 28 -2.34 10.24 -2.24
C ILE A 28 -1.97 9.06 -1.34
N SER A 29 -0.94 9.23 -0.50
CA SER A 29 -0.46 8.17 0.41
C SER A 29 -1.36 7.96 1.63
N ASP A 30 -2.05 9.00 2.09
CA ASP A 30 -3.04 8.88 3.17
C ASP A 30 -4.21 7.99 2.73
N HIS A 31 -4.31 6.81 3.33
CA HIS A 31 -5.29 5.80 2.97
C HIS A 31 -6.73 6.25 3.21
N LYS A 32 -6.99 7.05 4.27
CA LYS A 32 -8.34 7.54 4.59
C LYS A 32 -8.81 8.55 3.56
N LEU A 33 -7.96 9.54 3.24
CA LEU A 33 -8.25 10.53 2.22
C LEU A 33 -8.35 9.88 0.84
N ARG A 34 -7.44 8.97 0.49
CA ARG A 34 -7.49 8.21 -0.77
C ARG A 34 -8.80 7.45 -0.93
N ASN A 35 -9.22 6.73 0.11
CA ASN A 35 -10.48 5.99 0.08
C ASN A 35 -11.70 6.92 -0.05
N LYS A 36 -11.72 8.05 0.66
CA LYS A 36 -12.79 9.05 0.56
C LYS A 36 -12.91 9.57 -0.88
N ILE A 37 -11.80 9.94 -1.50
CA ILE A 37 -11.77 10.43 -2.90
C ILE A 37 -12.18 9.31 -3.86
N TYR A 38 -11.68 8.09 -3.67
CA TYR A 38 -12.06 6.94 -4.49
C TYR A 38 -13.57 6.71 -4.46
N MET A 39 -14.20 6.67 -3.28
CA MET A 39 -15.64 6.46 -3.16
C MET A 39 -16.45 7.60 -3.79
N PHE A 40 -16.03 8.85 -3.60
CA PHE A 40 -16.65 10.01 -4.21
C PHE A 40 -16.61 9.94 -5.75
N LEU A 41 -15.45 9.66 -6.32
CA LEU A 41 -15.27 9.59 -7.77
C LEU A 41 -15.93 8.32 -8.38
N LYS A 42 -15.92 7.21 -7.67
CA LYS A 42 -16.59 5.97 -8.10
C LYS A 42 -18.09 6.21 -8.35
N ASN A 43 -18.74 7.00 -7.49
CA ASN A 43 -20.14 7.37 -7.63
C ASN A 43 -20.40 8.26 -8.87
N LYS A 44 -19.37 8.92 -9.40
CA LYS A 44 -19.46 9.69 -10.66
C LYS A 44 -19.24 8.82 -11.91
N GLY A 45 -18.97 7.53 -11.75
CA GLY A 45 -18.81 6.58 -12.85
C GLY A 45 -17.45 6.69 -13.58
N VAL A 46 -16.42 7.23 -12.94
CA VAL A 46 -15.05 7.24 -13.50
C VAL A 46 -14.41 5.88 -13.34
N ASN A 47 -13.39 5.60 -14.15
CA ASN A 47 -12.56 4.40 -14.10
C ASN A 47 -11.29 4.65 -13.30
N PHE A 48 -10.78 3.59 -12.66
CA PHE A 48 -9.52 3.62 -11.92
C PHE A 48 -8.53 2.61 -12.52
N PRO A 49 -7.85 2.95 -13.62
CA PRO A 49 -6.85 2.05 -14.20
C PRO A 49 -5.67 1.86 -13.26
N ASN A 50 -5.03 0.70 -13.34
CA ASN A 50 -3.74 0.47 -12.69
C ASN A 50 -2.65 1.22 -13.43
N ILE A 51 -1.88 2.02 -12.72
CA ILE A 51 -0.70 2.72 -13.26
C ILE A 51 0.54 1.92 -12.86
N VAL A 52 1.10 1.21 -13.83
CA VAL A 52 2.25 0.31 -13.62
C VAL A 52 3.45 0.83 -14.38
N HIS A 53 4.54 1.11 -13.68
CA HIS A 53 5.77 1.55 -14.33
C HIS A 53 6.41 0.40 -15.12
N ARG A 54 6.95 0.69 -16.30
CA ARG A 54 7.51 -0.32 -17.23
C ARG A 54 8.66 -1.17 -16.66
N SER A 55 9.36 -0.69 -15.63
CA SER A 55 10.42 -1.44 -14.94
C SER A 55 9.92 -2.29 -13.77
N SER A 56 8.61 -2.36 -13.56
CA SER A 56 8.02 -3.20 -12.53
C SER A 56 7.78 -4.61 -13.07
N PHE A 57 7.79 -5.58 -12.19
CA PHE A 57 7.45 -6.97 -12.49
C PHE A 57 6.18 -7.38 -11.75
N ILE A 58 5.21 -7.89 -12.47
CA ILE A 58 4.00 -8.51 -11.90
C ILE A 58 3.88 -9.91 -12.52
N SER A 59 3.90 -10.95 -11.68
CA SER A 59 3.73 -12.33 -12.13
C SER A 59 2.37 -12.53 -12.78
N LYS A 60 2.33 -13.33 -13.84
CA LYS A 60 1.07 -13.69 -14.53
C LYS A 60 0.10 -14.48 -13.64
N SER A 61 0.59 -15.12 -12.58
CA SER A 61 -0.24 -15.84 -11.59
C SER A 61 -0.77 -14.95 -10.47
N SER A 62 -0.47 -13.65 -10.50
CA SER A 62 -0.91 -12.70 -9.47
C SER A 62 -2.02 -11.80 -10.00
N PHE A 63 -2.90 -11.38 -9.11
CA PHE A 63 -4.01 -10.48 -9.39
C PHE A 63 -3.76 -9.11 -8.73
N VAL A 64 -4.04 -8.04 -9.46
CA VAL A 64 -4.00 -6.65 -8.95
C VAL A 64 -5.30 -5.96 -9.33
N ASP A 65 -6.08 -5.59 -8.32
CA ASP A 65 -7.36 -4.91 -8.50
C ASP A 65 -7.18 -3.44 -8.90
N GLU A 66 -8.26 -2.75 -9.25
CA GLU A 66 -8.29 -1.41 -9.83
C GLU A 66 -7.65 -0.32 -8.95
N GLY A 67 -7.16 0.73 -9.58
CA GLY A 67 -6.67 1.95 -8.94
C GLY A 67 -5.29 1.86 -8.31
N SER A 68 -4.55 0.77 -8.57
CA SER A 68 -3.23 0.57 -7.99
C SER A 68 -2.16 1.42 -8.69
N LEU A 69 -1.22 1.96 -7.90
CA LEU A 69 -0.03 2.67 -8.37
C LEU A 69 1.22 1.85 -8.05
N ILE A 70 1.85 1.33 -9.10
CA ILE A 70 3.03 0.47 -9.01
C ILE A 70 4.24 1.23 -9.56
N CYS A 71 5.05 1.76 -8.66
CA CYS A 71 6.22 2.59 -8.97
C CYS A 71 7.38 1.78 -9.55
N PRO A 72 8.43 2.45 -10.12
CA PRO A 72 9.60 1.78 -10.67
C PRO A 72 10.23 0.73 -9.75
N PHE A 73 10.66 -0.40 -10.35
CA PHE A 73 11.38 -1.49 -9.69
C PHE A 73 10.59 -2.20 -8.58
N VAL A 74 9.26 -2.08 -8.58
CA VAL A 74 8.40 -2.89 -7.75
C VAL A 74 8.30 -4.30 -8.33
N SER A 75 8.30 -5.32 -7.46
CA SER A 75 8.11 -6.71 -7.88
C SER A 75 6.94 -7.34 -7.12
N ILE A 76 5.96 -7.86 -7.84
CA ILE A 76 4.86 -8.67 -7.31
C ILE A 76 5.04 -10.09 -7.86
N THR A 77 5.39 -11.04 -6.98
CA THR A 77 5.74 -12.39 -7.42
C THR A 77 4.52 -13.32 -7.44
N SER A 78 4.72 -14.64 -7.44
CA SER A 78 3.67 -15.61 -7.75
C SER A 78 2.52 -15.65 -6.76
N ASN A 79 1.30 -15.86 -7.26
CA ASN A 79 0.09 -16.12 -6.46
C ASN A 79 -0.26 -15.02 -5.45
N ALA A 80 0.20 -13.79 -5.66
CA ALA A 80 -0.20 -12.66 -4.84
C ALA A 80 -1.57 -12.13 -5.28
N SER A 81 -2.43 -11.79 -4.32
CA SER A 81 -3.72 -11.13 -4.55
C SER A 81 -3.68 -9.75 -3.93
N ILE A 82 -3.82 -8.71 -4.75
CA ILE A 82 -3.72 -7.31 -4.34
C ILE A 82 -5.10 -6.65 -4.51
N GLY A 83 -5.59 -6.05 -3.44
CA GLY A 83 -6.85 -5.30 -3.43
C GLY A 83 -6.74 -3.92 -4.07
N LYS A 84 -7.85 -3.17 -4.03
CA LYS A 84 -8.02 -1.87 -4.67
C LYS A 84 -7.13 -0.79 -4.09
N ASN A 85 -6.77 0.18 -4.93
CA ASN A 85 -6.02 1.38 -4.53
C ASN A 85 -4.70 1.07 -3.81
N PHE A 86 -4.05 -0.03 -4.14
CA PHE A 86 -2.74 -0.36 -3.60
C PHE A 86 -1.68 0.61 -4.15
N GLN A 87 -0.83 1.11 -3.27
CA GLN A 87 0.31 1.94 -3.66
C GLN A 87 1.60 1.27 -3.24
N ALA A 88 2.42 0.89 -4.20
CA ALA A 88 3.76 0.38 -3.98
C ALA A 88 4.80 1.37 -4.50
N ASN A 89 5.55 1.98 -3.59
CA ASN A 89 6.63 2.88 -3.93
C ASN A 89 7.88 2.10 -4.42
N ILE A 90 8.83 2.86 -4.98
CA ILE A 90 10.04 2.36 -5.61
C ILE A 90 10.75 1.28 -4.78
N TYR A 91 11.29 0.25 -5.45
CA TYR A 91 12.07 -0.83 -4.85
C TYR A 91 11.35 -1.69 -3.81
N SER A 92 10.02 -1.61 -3.73
CA SER A 92 9.23 -2.47 -2.85
C SER A 92 8.94 -3.82 -3.52
N TYR A 93 8.66 -4.85 -2.71
CA TYR A 93 8.14 -6.09 -3.27
C TYR A 93 7.05 -6.74 -2.41
N VAL A 94 6.21 -7.50 -3.10
CA VAL A 94 5.27 -8.47 -2.54
C VAL A 94 5.71 -9.85 -3.01
N ALA A 95 6.12 -10.71 -2.08
CA ALA A 95 6.54 -12.07 -2.38
C ALA A 95 5.33 -12.99 -2.60
N HIS A 96 5.61 -14.27 -2.79
CA HIS A 96 4.63 -15.29 -3.17
C HIS A 96 3.54 -15.53 -2.11
N ASP A 97 2.34 -15.91 -2.56
CA ASP A 97 1.22 -16.33 -1.72
C ASP A 97 0.77 -15.27 -0.70
N CYS A 98 0.95 -14.00 -1.03
CA CYS A 98 0.49 -12.89 -0.20
C CYS A 98 -0.92 -12.44 -0.57
N ILE A 99 -1.68 -12.02 0.44
CA ILE A 99 -2.99 -11.36 0.27
C ILE A 99 -2.86 -9.95 0.84
N ILE A 100 -3.05 -8.96 -0.01
CA ILE A 100 -2.99 -7.54 0.34
C ILE A 100 -4.38 -6.95 0.19
N GLY A 101 -4.90 -6.36 1.23
CA GLY A 101 -6.21 -5.71 1.26
C GLY A 101 -6.27 -4.39 0.47
N ASN A 102 -7.39 -3.70 0.62
CA ASN A 102 -7.64 -2.43 -0.05
C ASN A 102 -6.91 -1.26 0.63
N ASN A 103 -6.59 -0.23 -0.14
CA ASN A 103 -5.97 1.02 0.32
C ASN A 103 -4.64 0.84 1.06
N VAL A 104 -3.95 -0.27 0.88
CA VAL A 104 -2.64 -0.52 1.50
C VAL A 104 -1.58 0.34 0.81
N THR A 105 -0.67 0.91 1.61
CA THR A 105 0.45 1.71 1.12
C THR A 105 1.77 1.11 1.56
N PHE A 106 2.63 0.80 0.59
CA PHE A 106 4.05 0.50 0.79
C PHE A 106 4.87 1.74 0.47
N ALA A 107 5.52 2.31 1.48
CA ALA A 107 6.55 3.33 1.28
C ALA A 107 7.79 2.72 0.57
N PRO A 108 8.77 3.52 0.12
CA PRO A 108 9.92 3.01 -0.62
C PRO A 108 10.63 1.84 0.08
N SER A 109 11.08 0.86 -0.71
CA SER A 109 11.90 -0.28 -0.25
C SER A 109 11.23 -1.19 0.80
N VAL A 110 9.92 -1.25 0.87
CA VAL A 110 9.20 -2.21 1.72
C VAL A 110 9.42 -3.63 1.21
N LYS A 111 9.72 -4.56 2.12
CA LYS A 111 10.00 -5.97 1.84
C LYS A 111 8.95 -6.86 2.49
N CYS A 112 7.93 -7.24 1.72
CA CYS A 112 6.88 -8.17 2.16
C CYS A 112 7.23 -9.58 1.69
N ASN A 113 7.69 -10.43 2.60
CA ASN A 113 8.03 -11.83 2.28
C ASN A 113 6.79 -12.70 2.12
N GLY A 114 6.97 -13.97 1.73
CA GLY A 114 5.87 -14.85 1.34
C GLY A 114 4.90 -15.24 2.46
N ASN A 115 3.70 -15.67 2.09
CA ASN A 115 2.64 -16.10 3.02
C ASN A 115 2.27 -15.04 4.07
N VAL A 116 2.09 -13.80 3.65
CA VAL A 116 1.66 -12.68 4.50
C VAL A 116 0.26 -12.24 4.09
N ILE A 117 -0.59 -11.98 5.08
CA ILE A 117 -1.90 -11.36 4.88
C ILE A 117 -1.86 -9.97 5.49
N ILE A 118 -2.05 -8.96 4.67
CA ILE A 118 -2.16 -7.56 5.08
C ILE A 118 -3.61 -7.15 4.85
N GLU A 119 -4.28 -6.75 5.91
CA GLU A 119 -5.67 -6.29 5.81
C GLU A 119 -5.75 -4.85 5.27
N ASP A 120 -6.99 -4.33 5.13
CA ASP A 120 -7.22 -3.01 4.54
C ASP A 120 -6.57 -1.87 5.33
N ASP A 121 -6.34 -0.74 4.66
CA ASP A 121 -5.94 0.52 5.26
C ASP A 121 -4.60 0.49 6.01
N VAL A 122 -3.71 -0.45 5.70
CA VAL A 122 -2.38 -0.57 6.32
C VAL A 122 -1.38 0.35 5.65
N TYR A 123 -0.58 1.04 6.47
CA TYR A 123 0.58 1.81 6.01
C TYR A 123 1.88 1.17 6.48
N ILE A 124 2.81 0.96 5.56
CA ILE A 124 4.11 0.36 5.83
C ILE A 124 5.21 1.35 5.46
N GLY A 125 5.98 1.77 6.46
CA GLY A 125 7.03 2.77 6.35
C GLY A 125 8.25 2.29 5.56
N THR A 126 9.01 3.25 5.06
CA THR A 126 10.20 3.05 4.22
C THR A 126 11.15 2.02 4.81
N GLY A 127 11.58 1.06 3.99
CA GLY A 127 12.57 0.04 4.36
C GLY A 127 12.10 -0.98 5.39
N ALA A 128 10.81 -1.00 5.75
CA ALA A 128 10.29 -2.01 6.67
C ALA A 128 10.34 -3.41 6.01
N ILE A 129 10.60 -4.41 6.86
CA ILE A 129 10.70 -5.82 6.46
C ILE A 129 9.62 -6.60 7.21
N ILE A 130 8.81 -7.34 6.48
CA ILE A 130 7.83 -8.27 7.05
C ILE A 130 8.34 -9.68 6.81
N HIS A 131 8.56 -10.42 7.89
CA HIS A 131 9.02 -11.81 7.80
C HIS A 131 8.00 -12.68 7.07
N GLN A 132 8.50 -13.77 6.52
CA GLN A 132 7.68 -14.78 5.88
C GLN A 132 6.75 -15.47 6.89
N GLY A 133 5.49 -15.63 6.52
CA GLY A 133 4.56 -16.53 7.20
C GLY A 133 4.82 -17.98 6.84
N LYS A 134 4.15 -18.91 7.52
CA LYS A 134 4.15 -20.34 7.15
C LYS A 134 2.92 -20.66 6.31
N HIS A 135 3.02 -21.64 5.42
CA HIS A 135 1.92 -22.02 4.53
C HIS A 135 0.59 -22.20 5.27
N ASN A 136 0.59 -22.92 6.38
CA ASN A 136 -0.63 -23.16 7.19
C ASN A 136 -0.86 -22.13 8.31
N ARG A 137 0.01 -21.13 8.44
CA ARG A 137 -0.06 -20.06 9.45
C ARG A 137 0.56 -18.79 8.90
N PRO A 138 -0.16 -18.06 8.04
CA PRO A 138 0.34 -16.80 7.47
C PRO A 138 0.60 -15.76 8.58
N LEU A 139 1.59 -14.89 8.35
CA LEU A 139 1.78 -13.73 9.20
C LEU A 139 0.70 -12.71 8.85
N ARG A 140 -0.04 -12.22 9.84
CA ARG A 140 -1.16 -11.29 9.63
C ARG A 140 -0.83 -9.90 10.13
N ILE A 141 -1.13 -8.91 9.31
CA ILE A 141 -1.10 -7.49 9.66
C ILE A 141 -2.55 -6.99 9.63
N GLY A 142 -3.09 -6.69 10.80
CA GLY A 142 -4.49 -6.29 10.95
C GLY A 142 -4.80 -4.95 10.32
N ARG A 143 -6.08 -4.70 10.08
CA ARG A 143 -6.60 -3.47 9.45
C ARG A 143 -6.09 -2.21 10.14
N GLY A 144 -5.70 -1.21 9.34
CA GLY A 144 -5.30 0.11 9.84
C GLY A 144 -4.00 0.13 10.64
N VAL A 145 -3.22 -0.94 10.60
CA VAL A 145 -1.89 -0.98 11.23
C VAL A 145 -0.95 0.02 10.55
N VAL A 146 -0.13 0.69 11.36
CA VAL A 146 0.97 1.52 10.89
C VAL A 146 2.29 0.87 11.30
N ILE A 147 3.14 0.55 10.33
CA ILE A 147 4.49 0.05 10.55
C ILE A 147 5.47 1.18 10.29
N ALA A 148 6.25 1.56 11.30
CA ALA A 148 7.23 2.64 11.18
C ALA A 148 8.38 2.25 10.23
N ALA A 149 9.05 3.26 9.67
CA ALA A 149 10.18 3.05 8.78
C ALA A 149 11.30 2.21 9.45
N GLY A 150 11.97 1.34 8.66
CA GLY A 150 13.05 0.48 9.13
C GLY A 150 12.64 -0.63 10.09
N SER A 151 11.35 -0.84 10.34
CA SER A 151 10.88 -1.87 11.25
C SER A 151 11.03 -3.27 10.68
N VAL A 152 11.28 -4.27 11.56
CA VAL A 152 11.33 -5.69 11.19
C VAL A 152 10.20 -6.43 11.92
N VAL A 153 9.15 -6.74 11.17
CA VAL A 153 7.96 -7.43 11.70
C VAL A 153 8.17 -8.93 11.68
N THR A 154 8.23 -9.55 12.84
CA THR A 154 8.50 -10.98 13.02
C THR A 154 7.28 -11.78 13.47
N LYS A 155 6.18 -11.12 13.86
CA LYS A 155 4.94 -11.71 14.36
C LYS A 155 3.73 -10.96 13.80
N SER A 156 2.57 -11.60 13.83
CA SER A 156 1.30 -10.96 13.49
C SER A 156 1.00 -9.77 14.38
N ILE A 157 0.33 -8.74 13.82
CA ILE A 157 0.00 -7.49 14.47
C ILE A 157 -1.52 -7.34 14.44
N GLU A 158 -2.13 -7.04 15.58
CA GLU A 158 -3.56 -6.77 15.69
C GLU A 158 -3.95 -5.44 15.02
N ALA A 159 -5.22 -5.34 14.63
CA ALA A 159 -5.73 -4.16 13.94
C ALA A 159 -5.55 -2.86 14.76
N GLY A 160 -5.32 -1.75 14.05
CA GLY A 160 -5.23 -0.40 14.62
C GLY A 160 -3.94 -0.10 15.40
N LYS A 161 -3.00 -1.03 15.47
CA LYS A 161 -1.73 -0.82 16.18
C LYS A 161 -0.73 -0.04 15.34
N THR A 162 0.11 0.74 16.02
CA THR A 162 1.34 1.28 15.44
C THR A 162 2.52 0.52 16.02
N VAL A 163 3.45 0.07 15.17
CA VAL A 163 4.64 -0.70 15.58
C VAL A 163 5.92 -0.10 15.03
N PHE A 164 7.04 -0.31 15.74
CA PHE A 164 8.35 0.23 15.35
C PHE A 164 9.51 -0.67 15.78
N GLY A 165 10.62 -0.55 15.11
CA GLY A 165 11.92 -1.10 15.51
C GLY A 165 12.19 -2.52 15.02
N ASN A 166 13.33 -3.10 15.46
CA ASN A 166 13.80 -4.44 15.13
C ASN A 166 14.12 -5.24 16.40
N PRO A 167 13.35 -6.31 16.74
CA PRO A 167 12.07 -6.66 16.15
C PRO A 167 10.99 -5.60 16.43
N ALA A 168 9.98 -5.51 15.56
CA ALA A 168 8.90 -4.53 15.72
C ALA A 168 8.06 -4.83 16.97
N ILE A 169 7.83 -3.80 17.77
CA ILE A 169 6.98 -3.83 18.97
C ILE A 169 5.99 -2.67 18.92
N GLU A 170 4.93 -2.74 19.70
CA GLU A 170 3.91 -1.69 19.75
C GLU A 170 4.49 -0.34 20.19
N PHE A 171 4.06 0.73 19.51
CA PHE A 171 4.48 2.10 19.78
C PHE A 171 3.74 2.66 21.04
N THR A 172 4.26 2.32 22.21
CA THR A 172 3.77 2.80 23.52
C THR A 172 4.84 3.62 24.22
N LYS A 173 4.42 4.47 25.17
CA LYS A 173 5.37 5.26 25.99
C LYS A 173 6.40 4.38 26.69
N GLU A 174 5.97 3.21 27.17
CA GLU A 174 6.83 2.25 27.86
C GLU A 174 7.88 1.64 26.90
N ASN A 175 7.42 1.20 25.71
CA ASN A 175 8.30 0.59 24.72
C ASN A 175 9.30 1.58 24.12
N ILE A 176 8.93 2.86 23.98
CA ILE A 176 9.85 3.93 23.57
C ILE A 176 10.96 4.09 24.60
N LYS A 177 10.62 4.22 25.90
CA LYS A 177 11.59 4.39 26.99
C LYS A 177 12.57 3.22 27.10
N ARG A 178 12.16 2.00 26.76
CA ARG A 178 13.03 0.82 26.79
C ARG A 178 14.05 0.77 25.65
N ARG A 179 13.90 1.60 24.62
CA ARG A 179 14.76 1.63 23.43
C ARG A 179 15.53 2.94 23.23
N SER A 180 15.27 3.93 24.07
CA SER A 180 16.08 5.15 24.21
C SER A 180 17.20 4.95 25.21
#